data_2f665a3730134453d0957bcb4555cfa9
#
_entry.id   2f665a3730134453d0957bcb4555cfa9
#
_cell.length_a   1.000
_cell.length_b   1.000
_cell.length_c   1.000
_cell.angle_alpha   90.00
_cell.angle_beta   90.00
_cell.angle_gamma   90.00
#
_symmetry.space_group_name_H-M   'P 1'
#
loop_
_entity.id
_entity.type
_entity.pdbx_description
1 polymer ?
#
loop_
_entity_poly.entity_id
_entity_poly.type
_entity_poly.pdbx_seq_one_letter_code
_entity_poly.pdbx_strand_id
1 'polypeptide(L)'
;MTVIKGKIVNHDESFFAEISFDKKINQIKKTSNITDDLFIIPGYIDLHCHGGNGYDTMEGWTSIEKMASYHLSRGTTTLLATTWTSTPNHTYEALKGFNKNLSTNSNLIGVHLEGPFINPNKLGAQPALTQKPSKEFIEEIKKIADIKVITLAPELDGMEEFVDYLNQNNIKVQFGHTLADYNCCKKYMDKFNIGFTHLYNAMSGNDHRNPGVLSAALQNSQYAEIICDLHHVSEQAIKIAKKCIPGLYTITDSIGAAGLKDGNYTFANIEIEKKREKVTLKNSSTLAGSVASMHTNFLNLLNIQYTIEEAVSMTSYNASQYLKLDNIGLIKEGMKSNFVLLDKNHNIIDVYLNGKKIDK
;
A
#
# COMPACT_ATOMS: atom_id res chain seq x y z
N MET A 1 26.61 -12.92 11.20
CA MET A 1 25.38 -13.74 11.29
C MET A 1 24.70 -13.40 12.61
N THR A 2 23.49 -12.91 12.56
CA THR A 2 22.68 -12.55 13.74
C THR A 2 21.74 -13.71 14.05
N VAL A 3 21.46 -13.92 15.35
CA VAL A 3 20.53 -14.97 15.80
C VAL A 3 19.47 -14.33 16.68
N ILE A 4 18.20 -14.67 16.45
CA ILE A 4 17.05 -14.20 17.24
C ILE A 4 16.14 -15.39 17.54
N LYS A 5 15.54 -15.40 18.75
CA LYS A 5 14.58 -16.41 19.20
C LYS A 5 13.24 -15.75 19.43
N GLY A 6 12.15 -16.36 18.95
CA GLY A 6 10.80 -15.85 19.15
C GLY A 6 9.75 -16.71 18.48
N LYS A 7 8.50 -16.27 18.56
CA LYS A 7 7.39 -16.87 17.84
C LYS A 7 7.35 -16.26 16.43
N ILE A 8 7.71 -17.06 15.43
CA ILE A 8 7.52 -16.70 14.02
C ILE A 8 6.03 -16.76 13.71
N VAL A 9 5.52 -15.74 13.02
CA VAL A 9 4.15 -15.70 12.53
C VAL A 9 4.17 -15.39 11.04
N ASN A 10 3.72 -16.34 10.25
CA ASN A 10 3.41 -16.19 8.83
C ASN A 10 1.89 -16.06 8.62
N HIS A 11 1.43 -15.99 7.39
CA HIS A 11 0.01 -15.86 7.04
C HIS A 11 -0.83 -17.12 7.33
N ASP A 12 -0.21 -18.29 7.43
CA ASP A 12 -0.84 -19.62 7.51
C ASP A 12 -0.37 -20.46 8.70
N GLU A 13 0.72 -20.06 9.35
CA GLU A 13 1.25 -20.79 10.52
C GLU A 13 1.97 -19.87 11.49
N SER A 14 2.00 -20.28 12.75
CA SER A 14 2.88 -19.69 13.77
C SER A 14 3.56 -20.77 14.61
N PHE A 15 4.84 -20.56 14.94
CA PHE A 15 5.64 -21.53 15.71
C PHE A 15 6.84 -20.85 16.36
N PHE A 16 7.34 -21.45 17.43
CA PHE A 16 8.56 -21.00 18.09
C PHE A 16 9.80 -21.47 17.37
N ALA A 17 10.75 -20.56 17.14
CA ALA A 17 12.01 -20.88 16.48
C ALA A 17 13.15 -19.94 16.90
N GLU A 18 14.36 -20.44 16.64
CA GLU A 18 15.58 -19.64 16.51
C GLU A 18 15.82 -19.40 15.02
N ILE A 19 15.95 -18.14 14.61
CA ILE A 19 16.33 -17.77 13.26
C ILE A 19 17.76 -17.25 13.23
N SER A 20 18.55 -17.72 12.28
CA SER A 20 19.87 -17.16 11.98
C SER A 20 19.84 -16.49 10.61
N PHE A 21 20.43 -15.31 10.49
CA PHE A 21 20.33 -14.50 9.29
C PHE A 21 21.50 -13.54 9.08
N ASP A 22 21.68 -13.12 7.84
CA ASP A 22 22.40 -11.94 7.39
C ASP A 22 21.47 -11.14 6.44
N LYS A 23 21.83 -10.91 5.19
CA LYS A 23 20.93 -10.30 4.19
C LYS A 23 19.71 -11.19 3.88
N LYS A 24 19.85 -12.50 4.11
CA LYS A 24 18.79 -13.49 3.95
C LYS A 24 18.66 -14.31 5.23
N ILE A 25 17.49 -14.94 5.38
CA ILE A 25 17.25 -15.93 6.43
C ILE A 25 18.01 -17.19 6.05
N ASN A 26 19.02 -17.54 6.84
CA ASN A 26 19.92 -18.66 6.57
C ASN A 26 19.36 -19.98 7.09
N GLN A 27 18.80 -19.94 8.31
CA GLN A 27 18.26 -21.15 8.94
C GLN A 27 17.15 -20.79 9.92
N ILE A 28 16.14 -21.66 9.96
CA ILE A 28 15.03 -21.64 10.94
C ILE A 28 15.03 -22.95 11.71
N LYS A 29 15.34 -22.89 12.99
CA LYS A 29 15.35 -24.07 13.87
C LYS A 29 14.15 -24.00 14.82
N LYS A 30 13.10 -24.82 14.57
CA LYS A 30 11.94 -24.93 15.46
C LYS A 30 12.39 -25.39 16.85
N THR A 31 11.78 -24.83 17.91
CA THR A 31 12.12 -25.11 19.31
C THR A 31 10.88 -24.98 20.20
N SER A 32 10.85 -25.73 21.31
CA SER A 32 9.77 -25.65 22.31
C SER A 32 10.13 -24.78 23.53
N ASN A 33 11.38 -24.30 23.62
CA ASN A 33 11.90 -23.63 24.81
C ASN A 33 12.07 -22.13 24.63
N ILE A 34 10.99 -21.41 24.28
CA ILE A 34 10.99 -19.94 24.20
C ILE A 34 9.79 -19.43 25.01
N THR A 35 10.00 -18.35 25.76
CA THR A 35 8.93 -17.56 26.35
C THR A 35 8.17 -16.80 25.26
N ASP A 36 6.86 -16.65 25.40
CA ASP A 36 5.94 -16.02 24.41
C ASP A 36 6.13 -14.50 24.26
N ASP A 37 7.30 -13.96 24.59
CA ASP A 37 7.49 -12.52 24.77
C ASP A 37 7.92 -11.78 23.49
N LEU A 38 8.31 -12.51 22.44
CA LEU A 38 8.78 -11.92 21.19
C LEU A 38 8.13 -12.56 19.97
N PHE A 39 7.46 -11.73 19.14
CA PHE A 39 6.94 -12.14 17.85
C PHE A 39 7.86 -11.66 16.73
N ILE A 40 8.06 -12.52 15.74
CA ILE A 40 8.83 -12.24 14.52
C ILE A 40 7.85 -12.33 13.36
N ILE A 41 7.51 -11.20 12.75
CA ILE A 41 6.58 -11.12 11.62
C ILE A 41 7.29 -10.62 10.38
N PRO A 42 6.86 -10.96 9.15
CA PRO A 42 7.36 -10.34 7.94
C PRO A 42 7.22 -8.82 8.03
N GLY A 43 8.18 -8.07 7.52
CA GLY A 43 8.07 -6.62 7.43
C GLY A 43 6.86 -6.21 6.58
N TYR A 44 6.20 -5.13 6.98
CA TYR A 44 5.02 -4.65 6.30
C TYR A 44 5.33 -4.21 4.86
N ILE A 45 4.35 -4.41 3.98
CA ILE A 45 4.41 -4.03 2.56
C ILE A 45 3.28 -3.04 2.29
N ASP A 46 3.64 -1.80 1.96
CA ASP A 46 2.70 -0.73 1.66
C ASP A 46 2.80 -0.34 0.19
N LEU A 47 1.76 -0.64 -0.57
CA LEU A 47 1.73 -0.41 -2.02
C LEU A 47 1.05 0.90 -2.41
N HIS A 48 0.62 1.71 -1.40
CA HIS A 48 -0.06 2.97 -1.62
C HIS A 48 0.24 3.96 -0.47
N CYS A 49 1.20 4.85 -0.70
CA CYS A 49 1.65 5.83 0.29
C CYS A 49 2.15 7.10 -0.40
N HIS A 50 1.48 8.23 -0.18
CA HIS A 50 1.83 9.54 -0.76
C HIS A 50 2.89 10.28 0.04
N GLY A 51 2.89 10.12 1.38
CA GLY A 51 3.75 10.92 2.23
C GLY A 51 3.86 10.43 3.67
N GLY A 52 4.62 11.18 4.46
CA GLY A 52 4.79 10.96 5.91
C GLY A 52 5.84 11.88 6.50
N ASN A 53 5.64 12.25 7.76
CA ASN A 53 6.55 13.09 8.53
C ASN A 53 6.89 14.46 7.88
N GLY A 54 5.92 15.07 7.23
CA GLY A 54 6.09 16.35 6.54
C GLY A 54 6.63 16.27 5.11
N TYR A 55 6.77 15.07 4.55
CA TYR A 55 7.31 14.82 3.21
C TYR A 55 6.27 14.19 2.30
N ASP A 56 6.32 14.51 1.01
CA ASP A 56 5.40 14.03 -0.03
C ASP A 56 6.16 13.51 -1.25
N THR A 57 5.62 12.48 -1.89
CA THR A 57 6.19 11.88 -3.12
C THR A 57 6.37 12.93 -4.23
N MET A 58 5.45 13.88 -4.32
CA MET A 58 5.47 14.90 -5.38
C MET A 58 6.45 16.06 -5.13
N GLU A 59 7.21 16.01 -4.04
CA GLU A 59 8.25 17.00 -3.70
C GLU A 59 9.67 16.58 -4.13
N GLY A 60 9.81 15.48 -4.87
CA GLY A 60 11.07 15.00 -5.42
C GLY A 60 11.82 14.00 -4.55
N TRP A 61 12.97 13.52 -5.07
CA TRP A 61 13.70 12.37 -4.49
C TRP A 61 14.02 12.51 -2.99
N THR A 62 14.52 13.67 -2.56
CA THR A 62 14.89 13.89 -1.15
C THR A 62 13.69 13.73 -0.21
N SER A 63 12.50 14.18 -0.64
CA SER A 63 11.26 14.02 0.11
C SER A 63 10.82 12.55 0.13
N ILE A 64 10.87 11.87 -1.03
CA ILE A 64 10.57 10.43 -1.15
C ILE A 64 11.45 9.59 -0.20
N GLU A 65 12.75 9.85 -0.16
CA GLU A 65 13.69 9.12 0.70
C GLU A 65 13.38 9.32 2.20
N LYS A 66 13.06 10.54 2.61
CA LYS A 66 12.71 10.86 4.01
C LYS A 66 11.37 10.26 4.42
N MET A 67 10.36 10.33 3.56
CA MET A 67 9.09 9.65 3.75
C MET A 67 9.29 8.14 3.90
N ALA A 68 10.06 7.53 3.01
CA ALA A 68 10.36 6.10 3.05
C ALA A 68 11.07 5.68 4.36
N SER A 69 12.03 6.50 4.83
CA SER A 69 12.72 6.29 6.11
C SER A 69 11.76 6.38 7.30
N TYR A 70 10.82 7.31 7.28
CA TYR A 70 9.78 7.43 8.31
C TYR A 70 8.93 6.15 8.39
N HIS A 71 8.43 5.65 7.25
CA HIS A 71 7.64 4.42 7.22
C HIS A 71 8.47 3.18 7.57
N LEU A 72 9.76 3.14 7.18
CA LEU A 72 10.67 2.08 7.55
C LEU A 72 10.85 1.96 9.07
N SER A 73 11.02 3.08 9.78
CA SER A 73 11.13 3.10 11.25
C SER A 73 9.86 2.57 11.94
N ARG A 74 8.75 2.48 11.21
CA ARG A 74 7.44 1.95 11.66
C ARG A 74 7.11 0.57 11.10
N GLY A 75 8.15 -0.15 10.61
CA GLY A 75 8.04 -1.53 10.18
C GLY A 75 7.71 -1.76 8.70
N THR A 76 7.51 -0.71 7.90
CA THR A 76 7.26 -0.84 6.46
C THR A 76 8.57 -1.08 5.72
N THR A 77 8.91 -2.35 5.48
CA THR A 77 10.15 -2.76 4.84
C THR A 77 10.08 -2.81 3.32
N THR A 78 8.90 -2.58 2.77
CA THR A 78 8.66 -2.51 1.32
C THR A 78 7.59 -1.47 1.04
N LEU A 79 7.89 -0.52 0.16
CA LEU A 79 7.06 0.67 -0.08
C LEU A 79 7.04 1.03 -1.56
N LEU A 80 5.87 1.38 -2.09
CA LEU A 80 5.74 2.15 -3.33
C LEU A 80 5.53 3.64 -2.99
N ALA A 81 6.35 4.50 -3.59
CA ALA A 81 6.09 5.93 -3.55
C ALA A 81 4.90 6.24 -4.48
N THR A 82 3.82 6.79 -3.94
CA THR A 82 2.59 7.01 -4.69
C THR A 82 2.45 8.47 -5.07
N THR A 83 2.26 8.74 -6.37
CA THR A 83 1.95 10.09 -6.88
C THR A 83 0.48 10.40 -6.70
N TRP A 84 0.12 11.68 -6.58
CA TRP A 84 -1.27 12.13 -6.77
C TRP A 84 -1.44 12.79 -8.13
N THR A 85 -2.71 12.92 -8.58
CA THR A 85 -3.07 13.48 -9.89
C THR A 85 -2.47 14.87 -10.13
N SER A 86 -1.64 15.01 -11.16
CA SER A 86 -0.94 16.25 -11.48
C SER A 86 -0.70 16.39 -12.98
N THR A 87 -0.04 17.48 -13.38
CA THR A 87 0.43 17.65 -14.76
C THR A 87 1.57 16.67 -15.08
N PRO A 88 1.73 16.23 -16.34
CA PRO A 88 2.83 15.33 -16.73
C PRO A 88 4.20 15.85 -16.32
N ASN A 89 4.44 17.15 -16.54
CA ASN A 89 5.71 17.77 -16.18
C ASN A 89 5.98 17.75 -14.68
N HIS A 90 4.98 18.03 -13.84
CA HIS A 90 5.15 18.00 -12.38
C HIS A 90 5.41 16.57 -11.90
N THR A 91 4.67 15.56 -12.40
CA THR A 91 4.91 14.15 -12.08
C THR A 91 6.32 13.71 -12.52
N TYR A 92 6.77 14.12 -13.70
CA TYR A 92 8.12 13.83 -14.18
C TYR A 92 9.19 14.43 -13.24
N GLU A 93 9.10 15.73 -12.93
CA GLU A 93 10.07 16.39 -12.04
C GLU A 93 10.06 15.81 -10.62
N ALA A 94 8.89 15.44 -10.08
CA ALA A 94 8.78 14.77 -8.77
C ALA A 94 9.50 13.43 -8.74
N LEU A 95 9.41 12.63 -9.80
CA LEU A 95 10.03 11.30 -9.88
C LEU A 95 11.44 11.32 -10.48
N LYS A 96 11.91 12.47 -10.94
CA LYS A 96 13.23 12.62 -11.56
C LYS A 96 14.35 12.16 -10.63
N GLY A 97 15.16 11.23 -11.12
CA GLY A 97 16.26 10.66 -10.36
C GLY A 97 15.87 9.49 -9.47
N PHE A 98 14.62 9.04 -9.44
CA PHE A 98 14.17 7.91 -8.62
C PHE A 98 15.05 6.68 -8.86
N ASN A 99 15.10 6.14 -10.07
CA ASN A 99 15.91 4.94 -10.38
C ASN A 99 17.41 5.16 -10.17
N LYS A 100 17.92 6.36 -10.47
CA LYS A 100 19.35 6.70 -10.31
C LYS A 100 19.79 6.67 -8.87
N ASN A 101 18.94 7.12 -7.94
CA ASN A 101 19.27 7.28 -6.54
C ASN A 101 18.78 6.10 -5.68
N LEU A 102 17.95 5.22 -6.24
CA LEU A 102 17.38 4.08 -5.51
C LEU A 102 18.49 3.14 -5.03
N SER A 103 18.67 3.06 -3.72
CA SER A 103 19.64 2.19 -3.08
C SER A 103 19.09 0.77 -2.90
N THR A 104 19.94 -0.24 -3.01
CA THR A 104 19.61 -1.64 -2.66
C THR A 104 19.27 -1.82 -1.18
N ASN A 105 19.59 -0.84 -0.33
CA ASN A 105 19.25 -0.83 1.10
C ASN A 105 18.00 0.02 1.40
N SER A 106 17.31 0.53 0.38
CA SER A 106 16.04 1.22 0.55
C SER A 106 14.89 0.22 0.73
N ASN A 107 13.84 0.64 1.42
CA ASN A 107 12.54 -0.04 1.42
C ASN A 107 11.68 0.30 0.20
N LEU A 108 12.08 1.29 -0.61
CA LEU A 108 11.42 1.63 -1.87
C LEU A 108 11.68 0.54 -2.93
N ILE A 109 10.64 0.17 -3.70
CA ILE A 109 10.73 -0.83 -4.77
C ILE A 109 10.18 -0.34 -6.11
N GLY A 110 9.70 0.89 -6.19
CA GLY A 110 9.11 1.48 -7.38
C GLY A 110 8.06 2.52 -7.02
N VAL A 111 7.23 2.84 -8.00
CA VAL A 111 6.18 3.85 -7.85
C VAL A 111 4.79 3.27 -8.15
N HIS A 112 3.79 3.86 -7.49
CA HIS A 112 2.39 3.72 -7.82
C HIS A 112 1.90 5.05 -8.39
N LEU A 113 1.43 5.07 -9.62
CA LEU A 113 0.82 6.25 -10.22
C LEU A 113 -0.68 6.27 -9.88
N GLU A 114 -1.10 7.08 -8.91
CA GLU A 114 -2.51 7.30 -8.64
C GLU A 114 -3.02 8.47 -9.51
N GLY A 115 -3.72 8.10 -10.59
CA GLY A 115 -4.03 9.01 -11.68
C GLY A 115 -2.82 9.24 -12.62
N PRO A 116 -2.86 10.24 -13.50
CA PRO A 116 -3.93 11.26 -13.68
C PRO A 116 -5.14 10.78 -14.52
N PHE A 117 -5.22 9.53 -14.89
CA PHE A 117 -6.27 8.93 -15.75
C PHE A 117 -7.49 8.50 -14.94
N ILE A 118 -8.01 9.40 -14.11
CA ILE A 118 -9.14 9.18 -13.19
C ILE A 118 -10.36 10.03 -13.60
N ASN A 119 -11.54 9.66 -13.08
CA ASN A 119 -12.78 10.35 -13.41
C ASN A 119 -12.88 11.72 -12.71
N PRO A 120 -13.07 12.83 -13.44
CA PRO A 120 -13.14 14.17 -12.85
C PRO A 120 -14.31 14.37 -11.86
N ASN A 121 -15.30 13.48 -11.85
CA ASN A 121 -16.42 13.50 -10.92
C ASN A 121 -16.22 12.59 -9.70
N LYS A 122 -15.03 11.97 -9.56
CA LYS A 122 -14.66 11.08 -8.44
C LYS A 122 -13.27 11.40 -7.87
N LEU A 123 -12.90 12.66 -7.82
CA LEU A 123 -11.58 13.12 -7.40
C LEU A 123 -11.24 12.82 -5.93
N GLY A 124 -12.25 12.75 -5.03
CA GLY A 124 -11.94 12.70 -3.60
C GLY A 124 -11.13 13.94 -3.18
N ALA A 125 -9.91 13.74 -2.66
CA ALA A 125 -8.95 14.80 -2.36
C ALA A 125 -7.93 15.06 -3.49
N GLN A 126 -8.08 14.40 -4.65
CA GLN A 126 -7.18 14.60 -5.80
C GLN A 126 -7.45 15.95 -6.49
N PRO A 127 -6.40 16.64 -6.99
CA PRO A 127 -6.57 17.85 -7.81
C PRO A 127 -7.33 17.57 -9.10
N ALA A 128 -8.08 18.58 -9.60
CA ALA A 128 -8.83 18.50 -10.85
C ALA A 128 -7.90 18.65 -12.08
N LEU A 129 -6.82 17.86 -12.14
CA LEU A 129 -5.82 17.83 -13.20
C LEU A 129 -5.85 16.50 -13.97
N THR A 130 -7.05 15.91 -14.08
CA THR A 130 -7.25 14.64 -14.77
C THR A 130 -6.89 14.72 -16.24
N GLN A 131 -6.41 13.62 -16.81
CA GLN A 131 -5.93 13.55 -18.18
C GLN A 131 -6.52 12.35 -18.92
N LYS A 132 -6.46 12.39 -20.25
CA LYS A 132 -6.74 11.25 -21.10
C LYS A 132 -5.59 10.23 -21.01
N PRO A 133 -5.86 8.93 -21.20
CA PRO A 133 -4.83 7.90 -21.28
C PRO A 133 -3.71 8.28 -22.27
N SER A 134 -2.44 8.17 -21.83
CA SER A 134 -1.28 8.48 -22.66
C SER A 134 -0.16 7.47 -22.48
N LYS A 135 0.13 6.73 -23.54
CA LYS A 135 1.26 5.78 -23.58
C LYS A 135 2.60 6.55 -23.51
N GLU A 136 2.66 7.72 -24.14
CA GLU A 136 3.84 8.60 -24.16
C GLU A 136 4.22 9.02 -22.73
N PHE A 137 3.22 9.41 -21.92
CA PHE A 137 3.46 9.75 -20.51
C PHE A 137 4.04 8.56 -19.73
N ILE A 138 3.49 7.37 -19.91
CA ILE A 138 4.01 6.16 -19.25
C ILE A 138 5.46 5.89 -19.68
N GLU A 139 5.78 5.99 -20.97
CA GLU A 139 7.13 5.77 -21.46
C GLU A 139 8.13 6.80 -20.91
N GLU A 140 7.73 8.07 -20.75
CA GLU A 140 8.60 9.08 -20.12
C GLU A 140 8.86 8.77 -18.63
N ILE A 141 7.85 8.38 -17.88
CA ILE A 141 8.04 8.00 -16.46
C ILE A 141 8.87 6.73 -16.33
N LYS A 142 8.69 5.72 -17.17
CA LYS A 142 9.49 4.47 -17.15
C LYS A 142 10.99 4.72 -17.33
N LYS A 143 11.40 5.78 -17.99
CA LYS A 143 12.83 6.15 -18.12
C LYS A 143 13.47 6.52 -16.77
N ILE A 144 12.68 6.99 -15.81
CA ILE A 144 13.16 7.58 -14.55
C ILE A 144 12.71 6.84 -13.29
N ALA A 145 11.59 6.11 -13.35
CA ALA A 145 11.03 5.35 -12.23
C ALA A 145 10.41 4.02 -12.70
N ASP A 146 10.50 2.99 -11.86
CA ASP A 146 9.89 1.68 -12.12
C ASP A 146 8.42 1.70 -11.67
N ILE A 147 7.51 1.81 -12.64
CA ILE A 147 6.06 1.83 -12.38
C ILE A 147 5.59 0.41 -12.08
N LYS A 148 5.18 0.15 -10.85
CA LYS A 148 4.64 -1.14 -10.42
C LYS A 148 3.12 -1.22 -10.51
N VAL A 149 2.45 -0.13 -10.15
CA VAL A 149 0.99 -0.03 -10.06
C VAL A 149 0.53 1.28 -10.70
N ILE A 150 -0.63 1.25 -11.33
CA ILE A 150 -1.35 2.45 -11.79
C ILE A 150 -2.82 2.36 -11.40
N THR A 151 -3.34 3.43 -10.82
CA THR A 151 -4.78 3.63 -10.57
C THR A 151 -5.40 4.44 -11.70
N LEU A 152 -6.50 3.94 -12.24
CA LEU A 152 -7.23 4.59 -13.32
C LEU A 152 -8.74 4.30 -13.28
N ALA A 153 -9.52 5.11 -14.03
CA ALA A 153 -10.95 4.96 -14.21
C ALA A 153 -11.24 4.25 -15.54
N PRO A 154 -11.77 3.00 -15.53
CA PRO A 154 -11.90 2.17 -16.74
C PRO A 154 -12.95 2.68 -17.74
N GLU A 155 -13.84 3.56 -17.33
CA GLU A 155 -14.90 4.15 -18.17
C GLU A 155 -14.43 5.28 -19.08
N LEU A 156 -13.17 5.75 -18.93
CA LEU A 156 -12.66 6.84 -19.77
C LEU A 156 -12.39 6.36 -21.20
N ASP A 157 -12.54 7.27 -22.16
CA ASP A 157 -12.27 7.00 -23.57
C ASP A 157 -10.81 6.54 -23.81
N GLY A 158 -10.62 5.51 -24.63
CA GLY A 158 -9.29 4.99 -24.96
C GLY A 158 -8.69 4.02 -23.93
N MET A 159 -9.41 3.69 -22.85
CA MET A 159 -8.89 2.83 -21.79
C MET A 159 -8.65 1.39 -22.23
N GLU A 160 -9.38 0.83 -23.17
CA GLU A 160 -9.22 -0.59 -23.56
C GLU A 160 -7.80 -0.85 -24.10
N GLU A 161 -7.36 -0.08 -25.07
CA GLU A 161 -6.01 -0.18 -25.65
C GLU A 161 -4.92 0.22 -24.66
N PHE A 162 -5.24 1.12 -23.73
CA PHE A 162 -4.30 1.57 -22.72
C PHE A 162 -4.07 0.51 -21.64
N VAL A 163 -5.12 -0.16 -21.17
CA VAL A 163 -5.01 -1.27 -20.21
C VAL A 163 -4.27 -2.46 -20.83
N ASP A 164 -4.54 -2.79 -22.10
CA ASP A 164 -3.77 -3.79 -22.84
C ASP A 164 -2.26 -3.45 -22.85
N TYR A 165 -1.93 -2.21 -23.19
CA TYR A 165 -0.55 -1.72 -23.19
C TYR A 165 0.12 -1.81 -21.82
N LEU A 166 -0.56 -1.40 -20.74
CA LEU A 166 -0.04 -1.48 -19.38
C LEU A 166 0.27 -2.92 -18.95
N ASN A 167 -0.65 -3.86 -19.24
CA ASN A 167 -0.46 -5.27 -18.93
C ASN A 167 0.72 -5.89 -19.71
N GLN A 168 0.90 -5.54 -20.99
CA GLN A 168 2.07 -5.96 -21.80
C GLN A 168 3.40 -5.44 -21.23
N ASN A 169 3.36 -4.32 -20.51
CA ASN A 169 4.52 -3.73 -19.82
C ASN A 169 4.66 -4.18 -18.36
N ASN A 170 3.91 -5.21 -17.91
CA ASN A 170 3.92 -5.74 -16.56
C ASN A 170 3.56 -4.70 -15.47
N ILE A 171 2.82 -3.64 -15.80
CA ILE A 171 2.30 -2.66 -14.87
C ILE A 171 0.95 -3.18 -14.35
N LYS A 172 0.80 -3.27 -13.01
CA LYS A 172 -0.46 -3.68 -12.40
C LYS A 172 -1.49 -2.56 -12.51
N VAL A 173 -2.66 -2.90 -13.03
CA VAL A 173 -3.78 -1.96 -13.18
C VAL A 173 -4.73 -2.11 -12.01
N GLN A 174 -5.10 -1.01 -11.40
CA GLN A 174 -6.13 -0.93 -10.37
C GLN A 174 -7.22 0.07 -10.79
N PHE A 175 -8.47 -0.28 -10.50
CA PHE A 175 -9.60 0.62 -10.69
C PHE A 175 -9.86 1.41 -9.41
N GLY A 176 -9.82 2.72 -9.52
CA GLY A 176 -10.07 3.68 -8.45
C GLY A 176 -10.43 5.05 -9.02
N HIS A 177 -10.98 5.92 -8.19
CA HIS A 177 -11.44 7.26 -8.61
C HIS A 177 -12.34 7.19 -9.87
N THR A 178 -13.37 6.36 -9.81
CA THR A 178 -14.14 5.92 -10.97
C THR A 178 -15.64 5.87 -10.71
N LEU A 179 -16.45 6.14 -11.74
CA LEU A 179 -17.89 5.98 -11.78
C LEU A 179 -18.31 4.79 -12.65
N ALA A 180 -17.38 3.92 -13.06
CA ALA A 180 -17.69 2.74 -13.86
C ALA A 180 -18.82 1.91 -13.22
N ASP A 181 -19.62 1.30 -14.06
CA ASP A 181 -20.58 0.28 -13.65
C ASP A 181 -19.92 -1.11 -13.58
N TYR A 182 -20.66 -2.07 -13.08
CA TYR A 182 -20.25 -3.46 -12.98
C TYR A 182 -19.78 -4.04 -14.33
N ASN A 183 -20.52 -3.79 -15.40
CA ASN A 183 -20.26 -4.38 -16.72
C ASN A 183 -18.97 -3.81 -17.33
N CYS A 184 -18.75 -2.51 -17.16
CA CYS A 184 -17.51 -1.87 -17.55
C CYS A 184 -16.29 -2.54 -16.86
N CYS A 185 -16.34 -2.74 -15.54
CA CYS A 185 -15.28 -3.42 -14.81
C CYS A 185 -15.10 -4.88 -15.25
N LYS A 186 -16.22 -5.62 -15.38
CA LYS A 186 -16.23 -7.04 -15.75
C LYS A 186 -15.56 -7.29 -17.09
N LYS A 187 -15.76 -6.43 -18.08
CA LYS A 187 -15.11 -6.49 -19.39
C LYS A 187 -13.58 -6.60 -19.30
N TYR A 188 -12.95 -5.84 -18.37
CA TYR A 188 -11.50 -5.90 -18.16
C TYR A 188 -11.10 -7.08 -17.28
N MET A 189 -11.87 -7.37 -16.23
CA MET A 189 -11.59 -8.45 -15.30
C MET A 189 -11.62 -9.83 -15.96
N ASP A 190 -12.39 -10.00 -17.03
CA ASP A 190 -12.44 -11.24 -17.81
C ASP A 190 -11.16 -11.49 -18.62
N LYS A 191 -10.37 -10.44 -18.85
CA LYS A 191 -9.13 -10.50 -19.65
C LYS A 191 -7.87 -10.39 -18.78
N PHE A 192 -7.94 -9.62 -17.68
CA PHE A 192 -6.78 -9.20 -16.89
C PHE A 192 -7.02 -9.37 -15.40
N ASN A 193 -5.93 -9.56 -14.65
CA ASN A 193 -5.96 -9.53 -13.19
C ASN A 193 -5.97 -8.06 -12.71
N ILE A 194 -7.16 -7.49 -12.62
CA ILE A 194 -7.40 -6.11 -12.18
C ILE A 194 -7.44 -6.06 -10.65
N GLY A 195 -6.73 -5.10 -10.05
CA GLY A 195 -6.84 -4.72 -8.65
C GLY A 195 -7.86 -3.58 -8.44
N PHE A 196 -8.07 -3.21 -7.18
CA PHE A 196 -8.93 -2.08 -6.80
C PHE A 196 -8.23 -1.24 -5.76
N THR A 197 -8.15 0.07 -6.04
CA THR A 197 -7.49 1.05 -5.19
C THR A 197 -8.40 1.40 -4.03
N HIS A 198 -7.85 1.42 -2.78
CA HIS A 198 -8.52 1.82 -1.54
C HIS A 198 -10.02 1.52 -1.51
N LEU A 199 -10.37 0.23 -1.63
CA LEU A 199 -11.72 -0.29 -1.77
C LEU A 199 -12.75 0.47 -0.91
N TYR A 200 -13.93 0.75 -1.42
CA TYR A 200 -15.03 1.60 -0.93
C TYR A 200 -14.82 3.11 -1.18
N ASN A 201 -13.59 3.61 -1.26
CA ASN A 201 -13.32 5.04 -1.35
C ASN A 201 -13.26 5.50 -2.81
N ALA A 202 -13.84 6.66 -3.11
CA ALA A 202 -13.83 7.29 -4.43
C ALA A 202 -14.24 6.37 -5.61
N MET A 203 -15.23 5.48 -5.42
CA MET A 203 -15.75 4.57 -6.45
C MET A 203 -17.28 4.50 -6.43
N SER A 204 -17.88 3.94 -7.48
CA SER A 204 -19.31 3.62 -7.53
C SER A 204 -19.62 2.46 -6.58
N GLY A 205 -20.78 2.53 -5.90
CA GLY A 205 -21.12 1.68 -4.78
C GLY A 205 -21.67 0.28 -5.14
N ASN A 206 -22.14 -0.41 -4.10
CA ASN A 206 -22.82 -1.69 -4.21
C ASN A 206 -24.35 -1.46 -4.13
N ASP A 207 -24.92 -0.92 -5.20
CA ASP A 207 -26.36 -0.78 -5.34
C ASP A 207 -26.96 -2.06 -5.95
N HIS A 208 -28.10 -2.53 -5.39
CA HIS A 208 -28.71 -3.79 -5.79
C HIS A 208 -29.39 -3.77 -7.16
N ARG A 209 -29.63 -2.61 -7.74
CA ARG A 209 -30.22 -2.44 -9.08
C ARG A 209 -29.23 -1.88 -10.09
N ASN A 210 -28.30 -1.05 -9.63
CA ASN A 210 -27.28 -0.41 -10.43
C ASN A 210 -25.88 -0.71 -9.85
N PRO A 211 -25.41 -1.97 -9.95
CA PRO A 211 -24.13 -2.36 -9.34
C PRO A 211 -22.96 -1.62 -9.98
N GLY A 212 -22.09 -1.10 -9.13
CA GLY A 212 -20.91 -0.36 -9.55
C GLY A 212 -19.63 -1.15 -9.39
N VAL A 213 -18.51 -0.40 -9.33
CA VAL A 213 -17.14 -0.93 -9.15
C VAL A 213 -17.03 -1.77 -7.89
N LEU A 214 -17.62 -1.31 -6.77
CA LEU A 214 -17.58 -2.07 -5.51
C LEU A 214 -18.22 -3.45 -5.66
N SER A 215 -19.35 -3.55 -6.37
CA SER A 215 -19.99 -4.84 -6.65
C SER A 215 -19.10 -5.76 -7.48
N ALA A 216 -18.43 -5.21 -8.51
CA ALA A 216 -17.51 -5.97 -9.36
C ALA A 216 -16.30 -6.47 -8.55
N ALA A 217 -15.73 -5.62 -7.69
CA ALA A 217 -14.64 -5.98 -6.81
C ALA A 217 -15.00 -7.09 -5.84
N LEU A 218 -16.08 -6.92 -5.07
CA LEU A 218 -16.52 -7.90 -4.06
C LEU A 218 -16.88 -9.26 -4.65
N GLN A 219 -17.41 -9.29 -5.88
CA GLN A 219 -17.83 -10.55 -6.50
C GLN A 219 -16.69 -11.28 -7.22
N ASN A 220 -15.75 -10.57 -7.84
CA ASN A 220 -14.87 -11.18 -8.84
C ASN A 220 -13.38 -10.92 -8.60
N SER A 221 -13.00 -10.05 -7.64
CA SER A 221 -11.59 -9.71 -7.50
C SER A 221 -10.81 -10.73 -6.68
N GLN A 222 -9.59 -11.02 -7.15
CA GLN A 222 -8.61 -11.77 -6.38
C GLN A 222 -7.84 -10.86 -5.41
N TYR A 223 -7.62 -9.58 -5.77
CA TYR A 223 -6.84 -8.63 -4.99
C TYR A 223 -7.49 -7.26 -4.95
N ALA A 224 -7.47 -6.61 -3.79
CA ALA A 224 -7.84 -5.21 -3.62
C ALA A 224 -7.09 -4.60 -2.45
N GLU A 225 -6.84 -3.29 -2.53
CA GLU A 225 -6.36 -2.47 -1.43
C GLU A 225 -7.49 -2.10 -0.48
N ILE A 226 -7.17 -1.98 0.81
CA ILE A 226 -8.10 -1.44 1.80
C ILE A 226 -7.36 -0.63 2.86
N ILE A 227 -7.93 0.51 3.29
CA ILE A 227 -7.40 1.33 4.38
C ILE A 227 -8.03 0.83 5.69
N CYS A 228 -7.21 0.32 6.61
CA CYS A 228 -7.68 -0.24 7.88
C CYS A 228 -7.48 0.71 9.07
N ASP A 229 -7.56 2.02 8.84
CA ASP A 229 -7.48 3.05 9.89
C ASP A 229 -8.77 3.19 10.71
N LEU A 230 -9.85 2.49 10.34
CA LEU A 230 -11.20 2.54 10.93
C LEU A 230 -11.92 3.89 10.78
N HIS A 231 -11.37 4.80 9.97
CA HIS A 231 -11.99 6.08 9.61
C HIS A 231 -12.50 6.07 8.16
N HIS A 232 -11.71 5.51 7.23
CA HIS A 232 -12.07 5.35 5.83
C HIS A 232 -13.04 4.20 5.62
N VAL A 233 -12.84 3.09 6.33
CA VAL A 233 -13.65 1.88 6.20
C VAL A 233 -14.01 1.35 7.58
N SER A 234 -15.29 1.13 7.83
CA SER A 234 -15.76 0.55 9.09
C SER A 234 -15.33 -0.90 9.25
N GLU A 235 -15.24 -1.37 10.51
CA GLU A 235 -14.99 -2.77 10.83
C GLU A 235 -15.86 -3.75 10.02
N GLN A 236 -17.16 -3.46 9.92
CA GLN A 236 -18.13 -4.31 9.22
C GLN A 236 -17.81 -4.43 7.73
N ALA A 237 -17.45 -3.30 7.10
CA ALA A 237 -17.08 -3.27 5.68
C ALA A 237 -15.76 -3.99 5.42
N ILE A 238 -14.75 -3.84 6.31
CA ILE A 238 -13.49 -4.61 6.23
C ILE A 238 -13.77 -6.10 6.29
N LYS A 239 -14.62 -6.54 7.24
CA LYS A 239 -15.01 -7.96 7.39
C LYS A 239 -15.74 -8.52 6.18
N ILE A 240 -16.62 -7.73 5.54
CA ILE A 240 -17.28 -8.11 4.28
C ILE A 240 -16.25 -8.25 3.17
N ALA A 241 -15.40 -7.24 2.97
CA ALA A 241 -14.38 -7.26 1.93
C ALA A 241 -13.46 -8.48 2.07
N LYS A 242 -12.99 -8.80 3.29
CA LYS A 242 -12.12 -9.96 3.55
C LYS A 242 -12.78 -11.29 3.25
N LYS A 243 -14.10 -11.42 3.46
CA LYS A 243 -14.86 -12.63 3.08
C LYS A 243 -15.00 -12.79 1.58
N CYS A 244 -15.07 -11.67 0.84
CA CYS A 244 -15.30 -11.66 -0.60
C CYS A 244 -13.99 -11.74 -1.41
N ILE A 245 -12.92 -11.13 -0.92
CA ILE A 245 -11.66 -10.95 -1.67
C ILE A 245 -10.53 -11.73 -0.97
N PRO A 246 -10.11 -12.86 -1.50
CA PRO A 246 -9.10 -13.72 -0.86
C PRO A 246 -7.77 -13.01 -0.60
N GLY A 247 -7.27 -12.25 -1.56
CA GLY A 247 -6.02 -11.51 -1.52
C GLY A 247 -6.19 -10.04 -1.08
N LEU A 248 -7.20 -9.72 -0.24
CA LEU A 248 -7.35 -8.37 0.31
C LEU A 248 -6.10 -8.00 1.12
N TYR A 249 -5.50 -6.83 0.82
CA TYR A 249 -4.33 -6.33 1.54
C TYR A 249 -4.53 -4.87 1.98
N THR A 250 -3.99 -4.54 3.15
CA THR A 250 -4.08 -3.18 3.66
C THR A 250 -2.98 -2.29 3.10
N ILE A 251 -3.31 -1.04 2.91
CA ILE A 251 -2.41 0.06 2.55
C ILE A 251 -2.61 1.22 3.50
N THR A 252 -1.68 2.15 3.53
CA THR A 252 -1.86 3.32 4.39
C THR A 252 -2.65 4.43 3.73
N ASP A 253 -2.45 4.67 2.44
CA ASP A 253 -2.88 5.91 1.80
C ASP A 253 -2.41 7.14 2.61
N SER A 254 -1.23 7.02 3.22
CA SER A 254 -0.66 8.02 4.12
C SER A 254 -0.20 9.25 3.36
N ILE A 255 -0.41 10.42 3.96
CA ILE A 255 0.02 11.72 3.41
C ILE A 255 1.06 12.39 4.30
N GLY A 256 1.63 13.51 3.86
CA GLY A 256 2.67 14.24 4.59
C GLY A 256 2.33 14.60 6.05
N ALA A 257 1.04 14.70 6.40
CA ALA A 257 0.60 15.00 7.77
C ALA A 257 0.76 13.82 8.76
N ALA A 258 1.05 12.60 8.28
CA ALA A 258 1.32 11.45 9.15
C ALA A 258 2.58 11.70 9.99
N GLY A 259 2.51 11.37 11.28
CA GLY A 259 3.61 11.60 12.24
C GLY A 259 3.74 13.03 12.75
N LEU A 260 3.02 13.98 12.18
CA LEU A 260 3.01 15.38 12.66
C LEU A 260 1.97 15.59 13.77
N LYS A 261 2.04 16.72 14.46
CA LYS A 261 1.06 17.15 15.48
C LYS A 261 -0.28 17.48 14.83
N ASP A 262 -1.32 17.66 15.65
CA ASP A 262 -2.59 18.21 15.17
C ASP A 262 -2.41 19.63 14.65
N GLY A 263 -3.08 19.98 13.55
CA GLY A 263 -2.93 21.29 12.90
C GLY A 263 -3.40 21.32 11.46
N ASN A 264 -3.20 22.46 10.83
CA ASN A 264 -3.48 22.68 9.42
C ASN A 264 -2.22 22.42 8.59
N TYR A 265 -2.39 21.73 7.49
CA TYR A 265 -1.31 21.36 6.53
C TYR A 265 -1.80 21.56 5.11
N THR A 266 -0.96 21.25 4.16
CA THR A 266 -1.30 21.22 2.73
C THR A 266 -1.05 19.82 2.19
N PHE A 267 -1.96 19.31 1.38
CA PHE A 267 -1.82 18.10 0.58
C PHE A 267 -2.30 18.41 -0.84
N ALA A 268 -1.49 18.08 -1.84
CA ALA A 268 -1.83 18.31 -3.26
C ALA A 268 -2.32 19.75 -3.55
N ASN A 269 -1.71 20.77 -2.89
CA ASN A 269 -2.09 22.19 -2.93
C ASN A 269 -3.49 22.51 -2.33
N ILE A 270 -4.07 21.60 -1.56
CA ILE A 270 -5.34 21.78 -0.88
C ILE A 270 -5.10 21.87 0.62
N GLU A 271 -5.75 22.80 1.32
CA GLU A 271 -5.68 22.92 2.78
C GLU A 271 -6.40 21.75 3.45
N ILE A 272 -5.73 21.11 4.38
CA ILE A 272 -6.22 19.99 5.17
C ILE A 272 -6.10 20.28 6.67
N GLU A 273 -6.94 19.66 7.47
CA GLU A 273 -6.89 19.71 8.93
C GLU A 273 -6.66 18.31 9.49
N LYS A 274 -5.57 18.14 10.25
CA LYS A 274 -5.30 16.91 11.03
C LYS A 274 -5.79 17.09 12.46
N LYS A 275 -6.64 16.16 12.90
CA LYS A 275 -7.08 16.02 14.29
C LYS A 275 -6.91 14.55 14.74
N ARG A 276 -5.98 14.32 15.65
CA ARG A 276 -5.58 12.97 16.11
C ARG A 276 -5.22 12.08 14.92
N GLU A 277 -5.98 11.01 14.68
CA GLU A 277 -5.73 10.00 13.64
C GLU A 277 -6.56 10.23 12.37
N LYS A 278 -7.18 11.39 12.24
CA LYS A 278 -8.04 11.74 11.10
C LYS A 278 -7.54 12.99 10.39
N VAL A 279 -7.60 12.96 9.06
CA VAL A 279 -7.35 14.13 8.21
C VAL A 279 -8.57 14.38 7.33
N THR A 280 -8.96 15.63 7.22
CA THR A 280 -10.05 16.08 6.35
C THR A 280 -9.62 17.28 5.53
N LEU A 281 -10.29 17.50 4.41
CA LEU A 281 -10.23 18.79 3.73
C LEU A 281 -10.69 19.86 4.73
N LYS A 282 -10.01 21.01 4.75
CA LYS A 282 -10.33 22.11 5.66
C LYS A 282 -11.79 22.55 5.49
N ASN A 283 -12.49 22.73 6.61
CA ASN A 283 -13.91 23.08 6.66
C ASN A 283 -14.85 22.04 5.97
N SER A 284 -14.42 20.78 5.88
CA SER A 284 -15.20 19.69 5.27
C SER A 284 -15.13 18.43 6.14
N SER A 285 -16.08 17.51 5.93
CA SER A 285 -16.00 16.15 6.48
C SER A 285 -15.30 15.14 5.53
N THR A 286 -14.93 15.58 4.33
CA THR A 286 -14.27 14.73 3.34
C THR A 286 -12.88 14.35 3.81
N LEU A 287 -12.59 13.06 3.88
CA LEU A 287 -11.26 12.54 4.21
C LEU A 287 -10.27 12.88 3.09
N ALA A 288 -9.01 13.12 3.47
CA ALA A 288 -7.93 13.47 2.55
C ALA A 288 -6.71 12.60 2.83
N GLY A 289 -6.71 11.38 2.30
CA GLY A 289 -5.75 10.35 2.66
C GLY A 289 -5.77 10.02 4.15
N SER A 290 -4.79 9.25 4.62
CA SER A 290 -4.70 8.88 6.04
C SER A 290 -3.45 9.43 6.72
N VAL A 291 -3.37 9.23 8.04
CA VAL A 291 -2.15 9.42 8.84
C VAL A 291 -1.72 8.12 9.52
N ALA A 292 -2.29 7.01 9.10
CA ALA A 292 -1.96 5.70 9.63
C ALA A 292 -0.57 5.23 9.16
N SER A 293 0.07 4.43 9.99
CA SER A 293 1.17 3.56 9.57
C SER A 293 0.65 2.15 9.29
N MET A 294 1.40 1.32 8.58
CA MET A 294 1.06 -0.09 8.42
C MET A 294 0.96 -0.81 9.76
N HIS A 295 1.76 -0.41 10.75
CA HIS A 295 1.65 -0.92 12.10
C HIS A 295 0.32 -0.54 12.78
N THR A 296 -0.16 0.68 12.57
CA THR A 296 -1.50 1.10 13.04
C THR A 296 -2.59 0.23 12.42
N ASN A 297 -2.51 -0.04 11.11
CA ASN A 297 -3.45 -0.93 10.41
C ASN A 297 -3.38 -2.37 10.96
N PHE A 298 -2.18 -2.88 11.23
CA PHE A 298 -1.99 -4.19 11.86
C PHE A 298 -2.66 -4.27 13.24
N LEU A 299 -2.45 -3.29 14.10
CA LEU A 299 -3.08 -3.25 15.43
C LEU A 299 -4.61 -3.12 15.33
N ASN A 300 -5.12 -2.33 14.39
CA ASN A 300 -6.55 -2.19 14.15
C ASN A 300 -7.18 -3.51 13.70
N LEU A 301 -6.49 -4.30 12.84
CA LEU A 301 -6.96 -5.63 12.46
C LEU A 301 -7.08 -6.56 13.68
N LEU A 302 -6.09 -6.56 14.59
CA LEU A 302 -6.18 -7.32 15.84
C LEU A 302 -7.33 -6.84 16.73
N ASN A 303 -7.51 -5.51 16.85
CA ASN A 303 -8.59 -4.90 17.65
C ASN A 303 -9.99 -5.29 17.16
N ILE A 304 -10.17 -5.46 15.85
CA ILE A 304 -11.42 -5.95 15.25
C ILE A 304 -11.50 -7.49 15.13
N GLN A 305 -10.64 -8.17 15.91
CA GLN A 305 -10.68 -9.62 16.16
C GLN A 305 -10.22 -10.50 14.98
N TYR A 306 -9.35 -10.00 14.09
CA TYR A 306 -8.57 -10.89 13.22
C TYR A 306 -7.46 -11.57 14.02
N THR A 307 -7.10 -12.78 13.62
CA THR A 307 -5.92 -13.45 14.19
C THR A 307 -4.64 -12.74 13.75
N ILE A 308 -3.54 -12.99 14.44
CA ILE A 308 -2.25 -12.40 14.09
C ILE A 308 -1.78 -12.88 12.70
N GLU A 309 -2.08 -14.12 12.33
CA GLU A 309 -1.79 -14.68 11.00
C GLU A 309 -2.60 -13.98 9.90
N GLU A 310 -3.88 -13.71 10.14
CA GLU A 310 -4.72 -12.94 9.22
C GLU A 310 -4.23 -11.50 9.07
N ALA A 311 -3.83 -10.85 10.16
CA ALA A 311 -3.26 -9.51 10.13
C ALA A 311 -1.93 -9.49 9.35
N VAL A 312 -1.05 -10.49 9.54
CA VAL A 312 0.18 -10.67 8.74
C VAL A 312 -0.15 -10.92 7.26
N SER A 313 -1.17 -11.74 6.99
CA SER A 313 -1.63 -11.97 5.62
C SER A 313 -1.98 -10.66 4.92
N MET A 314 -2.77 -9.81 5.57
CA MET A 314 -3.25 -8.54 5.00
C MET A 314 -2.19 -7.44 4.96
N THR A 315 -1.22 -7.43 5.88
CA THR A 315 -0.20 -6.36 5.95
C THR A 315 1.10 -6.68 5.21
N SER A 316 1.29 -7.94 4.77
CA SER A 316 2.55 -8.37 4.14
C SER A 316 2.33 -9.37 3.00
N TYR A 317 1.80 -10.57 3.30
CA TYR A 317 1.77 -11.67 2.34
C TYR A 317 0.94 -11.36 1.09
N ASN A 318 -0.31 -10.91 1.23
CA ASN A 318 -1.20 -10.66 0.09
C ASN A 318 -0.65 -9.59 -0.86
N ALA A 319 -0.07 -8.52 -0.33
CA ALA A 319 0.60 -7.48 -1.12
C ALA A 319 1.82 -8.03 -1.88
N SER A 320 2.63 -8.92 -1.25
CA SER A 320 3.75 -9.59 -1.93
C SER A 320 3.27 -10.47 -3.08
N GLN A 321 2.18 -11.21 -2.90
CA GLN A 321 1.59 -12.07 -3.93
C GLN A 321 1.01 -11.24 -5.09
N TYR A 322 0.35 -10.11 -4.79
CA TYR A 322 -0.17 -9.20 -5.82
C TYR A 322 0.91 -8.71 -6.77
N LEU A 323 2.05 -8.29 -6.24
CA LEU A 323 3.19 -7.82 -7.05
C LEU A 323 4.14 -8.94 -7.49
N LYS A 324 3.91 -10.21 -7.10
CA LYS A 324 4.79 -11.36 -7.36
C LYS A 324 6.22 -11.13 -6.83
N LEU A 325 6.32 -10.71 -5.56
CA LEU A 325 7.60 -10.49 -4.88
C LEU A 325 8.04 -11.78 -4.18
N ASP A 326 8.79 -12.64 -4.88
CA ASP A 326 9.08 -14.02 -4.45
C ASP A 326 10.03 -14.15 -3.25
N ASN A 327 10.66 -13.06 -2.82
CA ASN A 327 11.72 -13.08 -1.81
C ASN A 327 11.42 -12.28 -0.53
N ILE A 328 10.18 -11.81 -0.36
CA ILE A 328 9.66 -11.06 0.82
C ILE A 328 8.20 -11.45 1.11
N GLY A 329 7.67 -10.98 2.24
CA GLY A 329 6.29 -11.23 2.65
C GLY A 329 6.11 -12.49 3.52
N LEU A 330 7.16 -13.27 3.75
CA LEU A 330 7.19 -14.46 4.61
C LEU A 330 8.52 -14.54 5.38
N ILE A 331 8.49 -15.18 6.54
CA ILE A 331 9.68 -15.63 7.27
C ILE A 331 9.96 -17.07 6.84
N LYS A 332 10.91 -17.23 5.90
CA LYS A 332 11.29 -18.53 5.33
C LYS A 332 12.76 -18.52 4.95
N GLU A 333 13.43 -19.66 5.06
CA GLU A 333 14.83 -19.82 4.63
C GLU A 333 15.01 -19.41 3.16
N GLY A 334 16.08 -18.66 2.89
CA GLY A 334 16.42 -18.11 1.57
C GLY A 334 15.77 -16.75 1.24
N MET A 335 14.71 -16.35 1.95
CA MET A 335 14.08 -15.03 1.77
C MET A 335 14.92 -13.91 2.37
N LYS A 336 14.68 -12.67 1.94
CA LYS A 336 15.32 -11.48 2.52
C LYS A 336 14.99 -11.36 3.99
N SER A 337 15.95 -10.93 4.77
CA SER A 337 15.79 -10.66 6.20
C SER A 337 15.13 -9.30 6.42
N ASN A 338 13.86 -9.21 6.00
CA ASN A 338 12.97 -8.07 6.14
C ASN A 338 11.85 -8.46 7.10
N PHE A 339 11.96 -8.08 8.36
CA PHE A 339 10.98 -8.47 9.37
C PHE A 339 10.91 -7.46 10.52
N VAL A 340 9.82 -7.54 11.27
CA VAL A 340 9.55 -6.71 12.45
C VAL A 340 9.54 -7.61 13.68
N LEU A 341 10.18 -7.16 14.75
CA LEU A 341 10.09 -7.77 16.07
C LEU A 341 9.06 -7.00 16.90
N LEU A 342 8.12 -7.75 17.47
CA LEU A 342 7.07 -7.19 18.33
C LEU A 342 7.19 -7.78 19.74
N ASP A 343 6.87 -6.96 20.77
CA ASP A 343 6.69 -7.43 22.13
C ASP A 343 5.34 -8.16 22.33
N LYS A 344 5.08 -8.63 23.53
CA LYS A 344 3.82 -9.31 23.89
C LYS A 344 2.56 -8.44 23.73
N ASN A 345 2.71 -7.12 23.70
CA ASN A 345 1.63 -6.17 23.46
C ASN A 345 1.55 -5.74 22.00
N HIS A 346 2.31 -6.42 21.14
CA HIS A 346 2.47 -6.13 19.72
C HIS A 346 3.10 -4.76 19.40
N ASN A 347 3.84 -4.13 20.32
CA ASN A 347 4.61 -2.93 20.02
C ASN A 347 5.89 -3.29 19.25
N ILE A 348 6.30 -2.44 18.31
CA ILE A 348 7.55 -2.64 17.55
C ILE A 348 8.74 -2.48 18.52
N ILE A 349 9.52 -3.56 18.66
CA ILE A 349 10.82 -3.55 19.34
C ILE A 349 11.90 -3.14 18.35
N ASP A 350 12.01 -3.86 17.23
CA ASP A 350 13.03 -3.67 16.22
C ASP A 350 12.46 -3.90 14.81
N VAL A 351 13.11 -3.27 13.84
CA VAL A 351 12.85 -3.47 12.41
C VAL A 351 14.14 -3.89 11.73
N TYR A 352 14.06 -4.88 10.86
CA TYR A 352 15.19 -5.34 10.06
C TYR A 352 14.90 -5.18 8.57
N LEU A 353 15.83 -4.58 7.86
CA LEU A 353 15.82 -4.46 6.40
C LEU A 353 17.12 -5.03 5.84
N ASN A 354 17.02 -6.05 4.97
CA ASN A 354 18.17 -6.79 4.44
C ASN A 354 19.13 -7.25 5.54
N GLY A 355 18.60 -7.69 6.67
CA GLY A 355 19.34 -8.19 7.82
C GLY A 355 20.02 -7.13 8.69
N LYS A 356 19.88 -5.86 8.37
CA LYS A 356 20.38 -4.76 9.18
C LYS A 356 19.26 -4.22 10.06
N LYS A 357 19.55 -4.07 11.34
CA LYS A 357 18.66 -3.38 12.29
C LYS A 357 18.57 -1.91 11.89
N ILE A 358 17.37 -1.37 11.89
CA ILE A 358 17.09 0.03 11.59
C ILE A 358 17.11 0.83 12.89
N ASP A 359 17.90 1.89 12.92
CA ASP A 359 17.90 2.83 14.03
C ASP A 359 16.56 3.60 14.08
N LYS A 360 16.04 3.80 15.31
CA LYS A 360 14.74 4.47 15.54
C LYS A 360 14.90 5.98 15.51
#